data_7cbc5f82d357183ef0d1d55c578adb3e
#
_entry.id   7cbc5f82d357183ef0d1d55c578adb3e
#
_cell.length_a   1.000
_cell.length_b   1.000
_cell.length_c   1.000
_cell.angle_alpha   90.00
_cell.angle_beta   90.00
_cell.angle_gamma   90.00
#
_symmetry.space_group_name_H-M   'P 1'
#
loop_
_entity.id
_entity.type
_entity.pdbx_description
1 polymer ?
#
loop_
_entity_poly.entity_id
_entity_poly.type
_entity_poly.pdbx_seq_one_letter_code
_entity_poly.pdbx_strand_id
1 'polypeptide(L)'
;MLPALLCDSELYATQLPTLTDLADPLVVTWAERDMARAAALVLERGPARFVLAGTSAGGNLALEVLAAAPARVAGLWLTGVNPGRHADPDGARLMQQRVRAGEFEAVLDVLAARCVHAAGARADEALGVLRAMARRAGPDVFLRQSEAVITRRDRWDVLTGLDVPTLLLWGREDAFASVETARAIADRVRDARLVVVDDCGHLPTLERPEACVPAVRTWLIAVAERALGAPLR
;
A
#
# COMPACT_ATOMS: atom_id res chain seq x y z
N MET A 1 4.98 -5.41 -6.00
CA MET A 1 4.71 -4.56 -4.82
C MET A 1 4.44 -3.14 -5.30
N LEU A 2 3.42 -2.49 -4.78
CA LEU A 2 2.93 -1.18 -5.22
C LEU A 2 3.10 -0.18 -4.08
N PRO A 3 4.04 0.77 -4.18
CA PRO A 3 4.33 1.71 -3.11
C PRO A 3 3.25 2.77 -2.94
N ALA A 4 3.27 3.42 -1.79
CA ALA A 4 2.40 4.55 -1.45
C ALA A 4 2.65 5.76 -2.36
N LEU A 5 1.80 6.79 -2.23
CA LEU A 5 1.95 8.08 -2.91
C LEU A 5 3.38 8.63 -2.69
N LEU A 6 4.07 9.01 -3.77
CA LEU A 6 5.44 9.53 -3.77
C LEU A 6 6.52 8.57 -3.23
N CYS A 7 6.19 7.30 -3.02
CA CYS A 7 7.14 6.30 -2.55
C CYS A 7 7.70 5.45 -3.70
N ASP A 8 8.86 4.86 -3.45
CA ASP A 8 9.55 3.92 -4.35
C ASP A 8 9.93 2.62 -3.62
N SER A 9 10.95 1.91 -4.10
CA SER A 9 11.40 0.64 -3.51
C SER A 9 11.96 0.78 -2.09
N GLU A 10 12.41 1.96 -1.67
CA GLU A 10 12.89 2.19 -0.30
C GLU A 10 11.79 1.98 0.74
N LEU A 11 10.50 2.15 0.38
CA LEU A 11 9.38 1.79 1.26
C LEU A 11 9.44 0.35 1.76
N TYR A 12 10.05 -0.54 0.99
CA TYR A 12 10.15 -1.98 1.25
C TYR A 12 11.59 -2.45 1.45
N ALA A 13 12.55 -1.54 1.66
CA ALA A 13 13.99 -1.86 1.70
C ALA A 13 14.35 -2.94 2.72
N THR A 14 13.68 -2.97 3.86
CA THR A 14 13.90 -3.99 4.90
C THR A 14 13.22 -5.33 4.60
N GLN A 15 12.11 -5.33 3.83
CA GLN A 15 11.38 -6.53 3.47
C GLN A 15 12.00 -7.24 2.27
N LEU A 16 12.40 -6.49 1.23
CA LEU A 16 12.88 -7.06 -0.03
C LEU A 16 13.97 -8.14 0.15
N PRO A 17 15.05 -7.91 0.91
CA PRO A 17 16.10 -8.95 1.10
C PRO A 17 15.60 -10.21 1.81
N THR A 18 14.57 -10.06 2.66
CA THR A 18 14.03 -11.17 3.46
C THR A 18 13.03 -12.04 2.70
N LEU A 19 12.68 -11.70 1.48
CA LEU A 19 11.68 -12.39 0.66
C LEU A 19 12.30 -13.18 -0.49
N THR A 20 13.59 -13.00 -0.77
CA THR A 20 14.26 -13.55 -1.97
C THR A 20 14.39 -15.07 -2.01
N ASP A 21 14.27 -15.72 -0.86
CA ASP A 21 14.21 -17.20 -0.74
C ASP A 21 12.79 -17.76 -0.98
N LEU A 22 11.76 -16.91 -0.99
CA LEU A 22 10.35 -17.30 -1.13
C LEU A 22 9.73 -16.80 -2.43
N ALA A 23 10.21 -15.69 -2.97
CA ALA A 23 9.66 -15.03 -4.15
C ALA A 23 10.70 -14.17 -4.85
N ASP A 24 10.39 -13.76 -6.08
CA ASP A 24 11.15 -12.76 -6.83
C ASP A 24 10.40 -11.40 -6.75
N PRO A 25 10.76 -10.52 -5.80
CA PRO A 25 9.99 -9.30 -5.54
C PRO A 25 10.26 -8.23 -6.60
N LEU A 26 9.18 -7.76 -7.24
CA LEU A 26 9.19 -6.65 -8.18
C LEU A 26 8.44 -5.45 -7.58
N VAL A 27 9.11 -4.31 -7.46
CA VAL A 27 8.46 -3.05 -7.09
C VAL A 27 8.11 -2.27 -8.37
N VAL A 28 6.84 -1.95 -8.53
CA VAL A 28 6.33 -1.18 -9.67
C VAL A 28 5.91 0.20 -9.18
N THR A 29 6.71 1.20 -9.49
CA THR A 29 6.34 2.61 -9.33
C THR A 29 5.42 3.02 -10.47
N TRP A 30 4.52 3.96 -10.20
CA TRP A 30 3.51 4.43 -11.14
C TRP A 30 3.34 5.95 -11.03
N ALA A 31 2.87 6.57 -12.09
CA ALA A 31 2.66 8.02 -12.14
C ALA A 31 1.48 8.38 -13.06
N GLU A 32 0.53 7.50 -13.24
CA GLU A 32 -0.68 7.71 -14.01
C GLU A 32 -1.66 8.60 -13.25
N ARG A 33 -2.52 9.32 -13.99
CA ARG A 33 -3.60 10.15 -13.43
C ARG A 33 -4.91 9.37 -13.22
N ASP A 34 -4.90 8.08 -13.54
CA ASP A 34 -6.06 7.21 -13.51
C ASP A 34 -5.64 5.83 -13.00
N MET A 35 -6.39 5.29 -12.03
CA MET A 35 -6.08 4.01 -11.40
C MET A 35 -6.19 2.82 -12.36
N ALA A 36 -7.11 2.86 -13.34
CA ALA A 36 -7.26 1.76 -14.29
C ALA A 36 -6.06 1.71 -15.27
N ARG A 37 -5.53 2.87 -15.68
CA ARG A 37 -4.29 2.94 -16.47
C ARG A 37 -3.08 2.46 -15.68
N ALA A 38 -2.97 2.85 -14.42
CA ALA A 38 -1.92 2.36 -13.54
C ALA A 38 -2.03 0.83 -13.34
N ALA A 39 -3.24 0.28 -13.19
CA ALA A 39 -3.46 -1.15 -13.09
C ALA A 39 -3.07 -1.90 -14.37
N ALA A 40 -3.36 -1.35 -15.56
CA ALA A 40 -2.93 -1.91 -16.83
C ALA A 40 -1.39 -2.01 -16.92
N LEU A 41 -0.67 -0.96 -16.50
CA LEU A 41 0.80 -0.97 -16.41
C LEU A 41 1.34 -2.08 -15.49
N VAL A 42 0.72 -2.26 -14.32
CA VAL A 42 1.08 -3.33 -13.38
C VAL A 42 0.85 -4.71 -14.02
N LEU A 43 -0.27 -4.90 -14.71
CA LEU A 43 -0.60 -6.14 -15.38
C LEU A 43 0.31 -6.44 -16.58
N GLU A 44 0.77 -5.43 -17.27
CA GLU A 44 1.74 -5.56 -18.37
C GLU A 44 3.12 -6.00 -17.86
N ARG A 45 3.58 -5.44 -16.75
CA ARG A 45 4.91 -5.72 -16.17
C ARG A 45 4.96 -6.99 -15.34
N GLY A 46 3.83 -7.40 -14.76
CA GLY A 46 3.76 -8.56 -13.88
C GLY A 46 3.68 -9.89 -14.64
N PRO A 47 4.11 -11.01 -14.03
CA PRO A 47 3.98 -12.35 -14.61
C PRO A 47 2.50 -12.76 -14.73
N ALA A 48 2.23 -13.91 -15.36
CA ALA A 48 0.88 -14.42 -15.56
C ALA A 48 0.09 -14.59 -14.26
N ARG A 49 0.77 -14.97 -13.16
CA ARG A 49 0.21 -15.07 -11.81
C ARG A 49 1.21 -14.54 -10.78
N PHE A 50 0.75 -13.80 -9.79
CA PHE A 50 1.61 -13.14 -8.81
C PHE A 50 0.90 -12.93 -7.47
N VAL A 51 1.70 -12.73 -6.45
CA VAL A 51 1.27 -12.18 -5.17
C VAL A 51 1.31 -10.64 -5.27
N LEU A 52 0.25 -9.99 -4.84
CA LEU A 52 0.09 -8.55 -4.96
C LEU A 52 0.21 -7.88 -3.59
N ALA A 53 1.14 -6.95 -3.45
CA ALA A 53 1.28 -6.14 -2.24
C ALA A 53 1.06 -4.67 -2.57
N GLY A 54 0.30 -3.95 -1.73
CA GLY A 54 0.04 -2.52 -1.93
C GLY A 54 -0.08 -1.75 -0.63
N THR A 55 0.61 -0.61 -0.56
CA THR A 55 0.56 0.30 0.59
C THR A 55 -0.15 1.59 0.21
N SER A 56 -1.17 2.02 1.00
CA SER A 56 -1.87 3.31 0.81
C SER A 56 -2.43 3.48 -0.61
N ALA A 57 -1.98 4.49 -1.35
CA ALA A 57 -2.31 4.68 -2.77
C ALA A 57 -1.98 3.45 -3.63
N GLY A 58 -0.86 2.77 -3.35
CA GLY A 58 -0.52 1.50 -3.98
C GLY A 58 -1.48 0.36 -3.59
N GLY A 59 -2.06 0.41 -2.39
CA GLY A 59 -3.13 -0.50 -1.97
C GLY A 59 -4.43 -0.26 -2.76
N ASN A 60 -4.80 1.00 -2.99
CA ASN A 60 -5.93 1.33 -3.87
C ASN A 60 -5.68 0.85 -5.31
N LEU A 61 -4.45 1.00 -5.80
CA LEU A 61 -4.05 0.46 -7.10
C LEU A 61 -4.11 -1.08 -7.12
N ALA A 62 -3.73 -1.74 -6.02
CA ALA A 62 -3.86 -3.20 -5.90
C ALA A 62 -5.32 -3.66 -6.03
N LEU A 63 -6.27 -2.92 -5.47
CA LEU A 63 -7.70 -3.21 -5.64
C LEU A 63 -8.17 -3.02 -7.08
N GLU A 64 -7.64 -2.05 -7.82
CA GLU A 64 -7.92 -1.92 -9.26
C GLU A 64 -7.32 -3.07 -10.09
N VAL A 65 -6.10 -3.50 -9.78
CA VAL A 65 -5.49 -4.69 -10.40
C VAL A 65 -6.32 -5.93 -10.14
N LEU A 66 -6.77 -6.11 -8.88
CA LEU A 66 -7.63 -7.22 -8.48
C LEU A 66 -8.97 -7.19 -9.23
N ALA A 67 -9.59 -6.01 -9.39
CA ALA A 67 -10.82 -5.83 -10.16
C ALA A 67 -10.65 -6.20 -11.65
N ALA A 68 -9.51 -5.82 -12.24
CA ALA A 68 -9.24 -6.04 -13.65
C ALA A 68 -8.84 -7.48 -13.99
N ALA A 69 -8.12 -8.17 -13.08
CA ALA A 69 -7.56 -9.50 -13.35
C ALA A 69 -7.50 -10.37 -12.08
N PRO A 70 -8.63 -10.72 -11.45
CA PRO A 70 -8.65 -11.45 -10.17
C PRO A 70 -7.97 -12.81 -10.27
N ALA A 71 -8.05 -13.51 -11.39
CA ALA A 71 -7.43 -14.82 -11.60
C ALA A 71 -5.89 -14.79 -11.59
N ARG A 72 -5.28 -13.62 -11.78
CA ARG A 72 -3.81 -13.45 -11.73
C ARG A 72 -3.27 -13.25 -10.32
N VAL A 73 -4.13 -12.91 -9.35
CA VAL A 73 -3.72 -12.64 -7.96
C VAL A 73 -3.78 -13.92 -7.15
N ALA A 74 -2.63 -14.40 -6.69
CA ALA A 74 -2.49 -15.62 -5.89
C ALA A 74 -2.53 -15.36 -4.38
N GLY A 75 -2.28 -14.14 -3.95
CA GLY A 75 -2.34 -13.65 -2.58
C GLY A 75 -2.33 -12.12 -2.57
N LEU A 76 -2.88 -11.52 -1.53
CA LEU A 76 -3.03 -10.07 -1.41
C LEU A 76 -2.45 -9.58 -0.07
N TRP A 77 -1.56 -8.58 -0.12
CA TRP A 77 -1.10 -7.87 1.07
C TRP A 77 -1.48 -6.39 0.95
N LEU A 78 -2.28 -5.90 1.90
CA LEU A 78 -2.71 -4.51 1.97
C LEU A 78 -2.21 -3.84 3.26
N THR A 79 -1.77 -2.59 3.13
CA THR A 79 -1.33 -1.75 4.24
C THR A 79 -1.93 -0.35 4.12
N GLY A 80 -2.60 0.13 5.15
CA GLY A 80 -3.10 1.52 5.23
C GLY A 80 -4.04 1.93 4.09
N VAL A 81 -4.89 1.03 3.62
CA VAL A 81 -5.79 1.28 2.49
C VAL A 81 -7.23 1.56 2.94
N ASN A 82 -7.88 2.52 2.30
CA ASN A 82 -9.33 2.66 2.36
C ASN A 82 -9.92 2.29 0.99
N PRO A 83 -10.67 1.18 0.87
CA PRO A 83 -11.26 0.72 -0.37
C PRO A 83 -12.32 1.65 -0.97
N GLY A 84 -12.90 2.53 -0.14
CA GLY A 84 -13.92 3.49 -0.56
C GLY A 84 -13.39 4.64 -1.42
N ARG A 85 -14.30 5.49 -1.87
CA ARG A 85 -13.95 6.76 -2.51
C ARG A 85 -13.08 7.61 -1.60
N HIS A 86 -12.41 8.60 -2.17
CA HIS A 86 -11.61 9.53 -1.37
C HIS A 86 -12.49 10.25 -0.34
N ALA A 87 -12.06 10.25 0.94
CA ALA A 87 -12.88 10.79 2.03
C ALA A 87 -12.97 12.32 2.01
N ASP A 88 -11.92 13.00 1.56
CA ASP A 88 -11.81 14.47 1.47
C ASP A 88 -11.21 14.87 0.11
N PRO A 89 -11.98 14.81 -0.98
CA PRO A 89 -11.48 15.17 -2.31
C PRO A 89 -11.16 16.66 -2.45
N ASP A 90 -11.84 17.54 -1.72
CA ASP A 90 -11.65 18.99 -1.81
C ASP A 90 -10.35 19.41 -1.11
N GLY A 91 -10.07 18.89 0.08
CA GLY A 91 -8.79 19.09 0.75
C GLY A 91 -7.61 18.57 -0.07
N ALA A 92 -7.76 17.42 -0.73
CA ALA A 92 -6.74 16.89 -1.62
C ALA A 92 -6.53 17.77 -2.88
N ARG A 93 -7.59 18.33 -3.45
CA ARG A 93 -7.48 19.31 -4.55
C ARG A 93 -6.81 20.63 -4.13
N LEU A 94 -7.07 21.07 -2.90
CA LEU A 94 -6.37 22.25 -2.35
C LEU A 94 -4.85 21.97 -2.24
N MET A 95 -4.44 20.79 -1.79
CA MET A 95 -3.02 20.42 -1.78
C MET A 95 -2.43 20.42 -3.20
N GLN A 96 -3.16 19.91 -4.23
CA GLN A 96 -2.72 20.00 -5.62
C GLN A 96 -2.55 21.46 -6.08
N GLN A 97 -3.46 22.37 -5.70
CA GLN A 97 -3.35 23.79 -6.04
C GLN A 97 -2.10 24.43 -5.43
N ARG A 98 -1.81 24.14 -4.15
CA ARG A 98 -0.60 24.59 -3.47
C ARG A 98 0.67 24.08 -4.15
N VAL A 99 0.70 22.81 -4.55
CA VAL A 99 1.84 22.25 -5.30
C VAL A 99 2.02 22.94 -6.65
N ARG A 100 0.93 23.24 -7.39
CA ARG A 100 1.00 24.02 -8.64
C ARG A 100 1.49 25.45 -8.43
N ALA A 101 1.27 26.01 -7.23
CA ALA A 101 1.78 27.33 -6.83
C ALA A 101 3.25 27.29 -6.35
N GLY A 102 3.92 26.13 -6.41
CA GLY A 102 5.33 25.97 -6.01
C GLY A 102 5.55 25.57 -4.55
N GLU A 103 4.48 25.25 -3.80
CA GLU A 103 4.55 24.93 -2.36
C GLU A 103 4.73 23.41 -2.10
N PHE A 104 5.43 22.70 -2.97
CA PHE A 104 5.55 21.23 -2.86
C PHE A 104 6.16 20.79 -1.52
N GLU A 105 7.24 21.44 -1.05
CA GLU A 105 7.89 21.08 0.22
C GLU A 105 6.93 21.28 1.41
N ALA A 106 6.17 22.36 1.44
CA ALA A 106 5.22 22.60 2.52
C ALA A 106 4.06 21.58 2.53
N VAL A 107 3.60 21.16 1.35
CA VAL A 107 2.59 20.08 1.23
C VAL A 107 3.19 18.75 1.66
N LEU A 108 4.43 18.46 1.27
CA LEU A 108 5.14 17.24 1.67
C LEU A 108 5.30 17.16 3.19
N ASP A 109 5.65 18.27 3.86
CA ASP A 109 5.79 18.29 5.32
C ASP A 109 4.47 17.95 6.02
N VAL A 110 3.36 18.50 5.56
CA VAL A 110 2.02 18.19 6.10
C VAL A 110 1.67 16.71 5.91
N LEU A 111 1.91 16.15 4.72
CA LEU A 111 1.61 14.75 4.43
C LEU A 111 2.52 13.81 5.22
N ALA A 112 3.81 14.08 5.27
CA ALA A 112 4.78 13.26 5.99
C ALA A 112 4.48 13.20 7.50
N ALA A 113 4.15 14.35 8.10
CA ALA A 113 3.76 14.40 9.52
C ALA A 113 2.51 13.58 9.84
N ARG A 114 1.62 13.37 8.88
CA ARG A 114 0.43 12.52 9.05
C ARG A 114 0.70 11.04 8.78
N CYS A 115 1.73 10.73 7.97
CA CYS A 115 2.08 9.36 7.62
C CYS A 115 2.75 8.62 8.78
N VAL A 116 3.57 9.30 9.57
CA VAL A 116 4.43 8.69 10.57
C VAL A 116 3.90 8.99 11.98
N HIS A 117 3.87 7.97 12.85
CA HIS A 117 3.53 8.17 14.26
C HIS A 117 4.66 8.93 14.97
N ALA A 118 4.39 10.18 15.37
CA ALA A 118 5.42 11.09 15.89
C ALA A 118 6.11 10.59 17.19
N ALA A 119 5.45 9.77 18.01
CA ALA A 119 6.01 9.17 19.21
C ALA A 119 6.72 7.82 18.95
N GLY A 120 6.66 7.31 17.71
CA GLY A 120 7.28 6.04 17.34
C GLY A 120 8.81 6.07 17.44
N ALA A 121 9.42 4.95 17.84
CA ALA A 121 10.86 4.85 18.05
C ALA A 121 11.73 5.15 16.83
N ARG A 122 11.17 5.02 15.61
CA ARG A 122 11.85 5.30 14.33
C ARG A 122 11.22 6.46 13.57
N ALA A 123 10.49 7.35 14.23
CA ALA A 123 9.76 8.43 13.56
C ALA A 123 10.67 9.32 12.68
N ASP A 124 11.79 9.80 13.21
CA ASP A 124 12.72 10.67 12.48
C ASP A 124 13.33 9.96 11.25
N GLU A 125 13.72 8.70 11.41
CA GLU A 125 14.26 7.89 10.31
C GLU A 125 13.20 7.67 9.22
N ALA A 126 11.99 7.25 9.60
CA ALA A 126 10.89 7.03 8.67
C ALA A 126 10.49 8.32 7.93
N LEU A 127 10.44 9.46 8.63
CA LEU A 127 10.23 10.77 8.03
C LEU A 127 11.34 11.15 7.04
N GLY A 128 12.60 10.89 7.39
CA GLY A 128 13.75 11.14 6.53
C GLY A 128 13.67 10.35 5.22
N VAL A 129 13.41 9.05 5.30
CA VAL A 129 13.26 8.16 4.14
C VAL A 129 12.05 8.58 3.29
N LEU A 130 10.89 8.84 3.90
CA LEU A 130 9.68 9.26 3.18
C LEU A 130 9.92 10.57 2.40
N ARG A 131 10.52 11.58 3.04
CA ARG A 131 10.85 12.84 2.37
C ARG A 131 11.85 12.65 1.23
N ALA A 132 12.85 11.81 1.40
CA ALA A 132 13.82 11.51 0.35
C ALA A 132 13.17 10.86 -0.89
N MET A 133 12.32 9.85 -0.69
CA MET A 133 11.53 9.24 -1.78
C MET A 133 10.65 10.29 -2.47
N ALA A 134 9.92 11.08 -1.70
CA ALA A 134 9.00 12.08 -2.24
C ALA A 134 9.70 13.18 -3.06
N ARG A 135 10.88 13.63 -2.63
CA ARG A 135 11.67 14.60 -3.39
C ARG A 135 12.21 14.01 -4.70
N ARG A 136 12.60 12.73 -4.70
CA ARG A 136 13.00 12.03 -5.94
C ARG A 136 11.84 11.89 -6.92
N ALA A 137 10.64 11.61 -6.42
CA ALA A 137 9.43 11.54 -7.25
C ALA A 137 9.04 12.91 -7.81
N GLY A 138 9.05 13.93 -6.97
CA GLY A 138 8.80 15.33 -7.34
C GLY A 138 7.33 15.71 -7.49
N PRO A 139 7.08 17.03 -7.69
CA PRO A 139 5.74 17.60 -7.71
C PRO A 139 4.86 17.07 -8.86
N ASP A 140 5.42 16.79 -10.02
CA ASP A 140 4.67 16.26 -11.16
C ASP A 140 4.11 14.87 -10.91
N VAL A 141 4.85 14.00 -10.25
CA VAL A 141 4.38 12.68 -9.84
C VAL A 141 3.31 12.81 -8.78
N PHE A 142 3.48 13.72 -7.78
CA PHE A 142 2.44 14.03 -6.81
C PHE A 142 1.12 14.41 -7.48
N LEU A 143 1.14 15.36 -8.43
CA LEU A 143 -0.07 15.82 -9.10
C LEU A 143 -0.79 14.72 -9.88
N ARG A 144 -0.05 13.81 -10.49
CA ARG A 144 -0.63 12.68 -11.24
C ARG A 144 -1.20 11.62 -10.29
N GLN A 145 -0.40 11.14 -9.36
CA GLN A 145 -0.84 10.12 -8.41
C GLN A 145 -2.00 10.61 -7.54
N SER A 146 -1.94 11.85 -7.06
CA SER A 146 -3.01 12.43 -6.25
C SER A 146 -4.31 12.55 -7.04
N GLU A 147 -4.27 12.88 -8.34
CA GLU A 147 -5.47 12.87 -9.19
C GLU A 147 -6.10 11.49 -9.28
N ALA A 148 -5.29 10.45 -9.52
CA ALA A 148 -5.76 9.07 -9.56
C ALA A 148 -6.38 8.65 -8.20
N VAL A 149 -5.77 9.07 -7.08
CA VAL A 149 -6.29 8.78 -5.73
C VAL A 149 -7.60 9.51 -5.46
N ILE A 150 -7.74 10.78 -5.87
CA ILE A 150 -8.96 11.59 -5.69
C ILE A 150 -10.13 10.99 -6.49
N THR A 151 -9.87 10.58 -7.72
CA THR A 151 -10.90 10.10 -8.67
C THR A 151 -11.16 8.60 -8.57
N ARG A 152 -10.48 7.88 -7.68
CA ARG A 152 -10.61 6.43 -7.54
C ARG A 152 -12.06 6.01 -7.28
N ARG A 153 -12.41 4.85 -7.79
CA ARG A 153 -13.71 4.21 -7.54
C ARG A 153 -13.76 3.59 -6.14
N ASP A 154 -14.96 3.36 -5.66
CA ASP A 154 -15.21 2.44 -4.55
C ASP A 154 -14.89 1.00 -5.01
N ARG A 155 -14.13 0.26 -4.17
CA ARG A 155 -13.67 -1.11 -4.47
C ARG A 155 -13.93 -2.09 -3.31
N TRP A 156 -14.94 -1.81 -2.51
CA TRP A 156 -15.39 -2.77 -1.50
C TRP A 156 -15.91 -4.07 -2.13
N ASP A 157 -16.45 -3.98 -3.35
CA ASP A 157 -16.99 -5.09 -4.13
C ASP A 157 -15.96 -6.19 -4.38
N VAL A 158 -14.72 -5.83 -4.73
CA VAL A 158 -13.66 -6.80 -5.06
C VAL A 158 -13.13 -7.59 -3.86
N LEU A 159 -13.40 -7.11 -2.64
CA LEU A 159 -13.03 -7.77 -1.39
C LEU A 159 -14.09 -8.76 -0.92
N THR A 160 -15.34 -8.57 -1.35
CA THR A 160 -16.46 -9.40 -0.88
C THR A 160 -16.35 -10.82 -1.42
N GLY A 161 -16.11 -11.75 -0.51
CA GLY A 161 -15.97 -13.17 -0.84
C GLY A 161 -14.66 -13.52 -1.52
N LEU A 162 -13.68 -12.61 -1.54
CA LEU A 162 -12.33 -12.87 -2.04
C LEU A 162 -11.74 -14.09 -1.35
N ASP A 163 -11.28 -15.07 -2.14
CA ASP A 163 -10.76 -16.35 -1.67
C ASP A 163 -9.30 -16.54 -2.07
N VAL A 164 -8.46 -15.57 -1.71
CA VAL A 164 -6.99 -15.72 -1.75
C VAL A 164 -6.42 -15.34 -0.38
N PRO A 165 -5.33 -15.97 0.06
CA PRO A 165 -4.69 -15.60 1.31
C PRO A 165 -4.40 -14.10 1.34
N THR A 166 -4.95 -13.41 2.33
CA THR A 166 -4.87 -11.95 2.42
C THR A 166 -4.22 -11.53 3.73
N LEU A 167 -3.13 -10.77 3.65
CA LEU A 167 -2.50 -10.11 4.79
C LEU A 167 -2.94 -8.65 4.85
N LEU A 168 -3.45 -8.24 6.00
CA LEU A 168 -3.71 -6.85 6.35
C LEU A 168 -2.69 -6.45 7.41
N LEU A 169 -1.76 -5.57 7.06
CA LEU A 169 -0.71 -5.10 7.96
C LEU A 169 -0.94 -3.62 8.25
N TRP A 170 -1.23 -3.28 9.52
CA TRP A 170 -1.75 -1.97 9.86
C TRP A 170 -1.08 -1.36 11.07
N GLY A 171 -0.70 -0.06 11.00
CA GLY A 171 -0.32 0.69 12.17
C GLY A 171 -1.53 1.06 13.02
N ARG A 172 -1.40 0.97 14.34
CA ARG A 172 -2.49 1.32 15.27
C ARG A 172 -2.84 2.80 15.19
N GLU A 173 -1.82 3.64 14.99
CA GLU A 173 -1.90 5.10 14.97
C GLU A 173 -2.00 5.67 13.55
N ASP A 174 -2.43 4.84 12.58
CA ASP A 174 -2.62 5.28 11.19
C ASP A 174 -3.70 6.38 11.11
N ALA A 175 -3.28 7.59 10.71
CA ALA A 175 -4.16 8.77 10.60
C ALA A 175 -4.92 8.85 9.26
N PHE A 176 -4.70 7.93 8.30
CA PHE A 176 -5.37 7.88 7.01
C PHE A 176 -6.40 6.76 6.89
N ALA A 177 -6.09 5.60 7.46
CA ALA A 177 -6.95 4.43 7.40
C ALA A 177 -6.96 3.74 8.78
N SER A 178 -8.05 3.83 9.50
CA SER A 178 -8.15 3.31 10.87
C SER A 178 -8.10 1.77 10.89
N VAL A 179 -7.79 1.21 12.07
CA VAL A 179 -7.85 -0.24 12.32
C VAL A 179 -9.26 -0.80 12.09
N GLU A 180 -10.32 0.01 12.30
CA GLU A 180 -11.70 -0.37 11.99
C GLU A 180 -11.89 -0.61 10.48
N THR A 181 -11.23 0.20 9.63
CA THR A 181 -11.22 -0.05 8.18
C THR A 181 -10.56 -1.40 7.87
N ALA A 182 -9.43 -1.72 8.51
CA ALA A 182 -8.77 -3.01 8.35
C ALA A 182 -9.66 -4.19 8.78
N ARG A 183 -10.36 -4.06 9.90
CA ARG A 183 -11.34 -5.06 10.37
C ARG A 183 -12.49 -5.24 9.37
N ALA A 184 -13.03 -4.13 8.86
CA ALA A 184 -14.08 -4.17 7.85
C ALA A 184 -13.65 -4.83 6.53
N ILE A 185 -12.37 -4.74 6.17
CA ILE A 185 -11.79 -5.50 5.06
C ILE A 185 -11.70 -6.99 5.43
N ALA A 186 -11.16 -7.30 6.61
CA ALA A 186 -11.01 -8.69 7.09
C ALA A 186 -12.35 -9.43 7.12
N ASP A 187 -13.42 -8.78 7.56
CA ASP A 187 -14.77 -9.36 7.62
C ASP A 187 -15.36 -9.73 6.24
N ARG A 188 -14.84 -9.18 5.17
CA ARG A 188 -15.30 -9.42 3.78
C ARG A 188 -14.50 -10.47 3.04
N VAL A 189 -13.25 -10.66 3.43
CA VAL A 189 -12.31 -11.59 2.80
C VAL A 189 -12.36 -12.93 3.53
N ARG A 190 -12.46 -14.04 2.80
CA ARG A 190 -12.61 -15.38 3.41
C ARG A 190 -11.38 -15.86 4.17
N ASP A 191 -10.20 -15.53 3.67
CA ASP A 191 -8.90 -15.96 4.21
C ASP A 191 -8.06 -14.70 4.49
N ALA A 192 -8.44 -13.95 5.54
CA ALA A 192 -7.77 -12.72 5.93
C ALA A 192 -7.05 -12.88 7.27
N ARG A 193 -5.79 -12.45 7.31
CA ARG A 193 -5.00 -12.27 8.53
C ARG A 193 -4.75 -10.79 8.77
N LEU A 194 -5.29 -10.26 9.87
CA LEU A 194 -5.01 -8.88 10.31
C LEU A 194 -3.88 -8.88 11.35
N VAL A 195 -2.85 -8.08 11.08
CA VAL A 195 -1.76 -7.77 12.00
C VAL A 195 -1.78 -6.27 12.27
N VAL A 196 -2.06 -5.89 13.51
CA VAL A 196 -2.00 -4.50 13.97
C VAL A 196 -0.69 -4.29 14.70
N VAL A 197 0.07 -3.29 14.28
CA VAL A 197 1.38 -2.94 14.82
C VAL A 197 1.24 -1.72 15.72
N ASP A 198 1.61 -1.86 16.98
CA ASP A 198 1.57 -0.79 17.98
C ASP A 198 2.72 0.22 17.76
N ASP A 199 2.57 1.44 18.25
CA ASP A 199 3.51 2.56 18.08
C ASP A 199 3.88 2.78 16.61
N CYS A 200 2.88 2.75 15.73
CA CYS A 200 3.08 2.72 14.29
C CYS A 200 1.98 3.45 13.56
N GLY A 201 2.36 4.38 12.70
CA GLY A 201 1.46 5.15 11.84
C GLY A 201 1.11 4.41 10.54
N HIS A 202 1.13 5.16 9.44
CA HIS A 202 0.63 4.72 8.13
C HIS A 202 1.60 3.83 7.35
N LEU A 203 2.91 3.84 7.72
CA LEU A 203 3.97 3.17 6.96
C LEU A 203 4.71 2.12 7.81
N PRO A 204 4.05 1.03 8.24
CA PRO A 204 4.64 0.02 9.12
C PRO A 204 5.98 -0.54 8.63
N THR A 205 6.18 -0.66 7.32
CA THR A 205 7.42 -1.17 6.72
C THR A 205 8.62 -0.26 6.95
N LEU A 206 8.42 1.03 7.22
CA LEU A 206 9.46 1.99 7.62
C LEU A 206 9.53 2.15 9.14
N GLU A 207 8.36 2.26 9.79
CA GLU A 207 8.25 2.60 11.21
C GLU A 207 8.58 1.43 12.13
N ARG A 208 8.14 0.21 11.78
CA ARG A 208 8.28 -1.01 12.60
C ARG A 208 8.64 -2.24 11.74
N PRO A 209 9.76 -2.19 10.97
CA PRO A 209 10.13 -3.27 10.05
C PRO A 209 10.31 -4.62 10.76
N GLU A 210 10.76 -4.64 12.01
CA GLU A 210 10.93 -5.83 12.83
C GLU A 210 9.62 -6.58 13.12
N ALA A 211 8.50 -5.87 13.18
CA ALA A 211 7.18 -6.46 13.33
C ALA A 211 6.61 -6.94 11.98
N CYS A 212 6.97 -6.24 10.89
CA CYS A 212 6.43 -6.51 9.56
C CYS A 212 7.05 -7.74 8.91
N VAL A 213 8.37 -7.92 8.99
CA VAL A 213 9.10 -9.01 8.31
C VAL A 213 8.57 -10.39 8.68
N PRO A 214 8.41 -10.77 9.96
CA PRO A 214 7.87 -12.09 10.32
C PRO A 214 6.44 -12.30 9.82
N ALA A 215 5.59 -11.26 9.89
CA ALA A 215 4.20 -11.33 9.45
C ALA A 215 4.10 -11.61 7.95
N VAL A 216 4.87 -10.86 7.13
CA VAL A 216 4.90 -10.99 5.67
C VAL A 216 5.46 -12.34 5.26
N ARG A 217 6.57 -12.79 5.87
CA ARG A 217 7.17 -14.10 5.54
C ARG A 217 6.23 -15.26 5.86
N THR A 218 5.63 -15.27 7.06
CA THR A 218 4.67 -16.31 7.46
C THR A 218 3.49 -16.38 6.49
N TRP A 219 2.94 -15.24 6.11
CA TRP A 219 1.85 -15.18 5.15
C TRP A 219 2.28 -15.64 3.76
N LEU A 220 3.47 -15.24 3.28
CA LEU A 220 3.95 -15.64 1.95
C LEU A 220 4.22 -17.15 1.85
N ILE A 221 4.69 -17.78 2.93
CA ILE A 221 4.82 -19.23 3.03
C ILE A 221 3.44 -19.89 2.87
N ALA A 222 2.42 -19.42 3.58
CA ALA A 222 1.05 -19.95 3.47
C ALA A 222 0.48 -19.80 2.04
N VAL A 223 0.78 -18.68 1.34
CA VAL A 223 0.41 -18.50 -0.07
C VAL A 223 1.08 -19.56 -0.95
N ALA A 224 2.37 -19.82 -0.73
CA ALA A 224 3.11 -20.82 -1.50
C ALA A 224 2.59 -22.25 -1.25
N GLU A 225 2.32 -22.61 0.00
CA GLU A 225 1.73 -23.92 0.38
C GLU A 225 0.37 -24.13 -0.28
N ARG A 226 -0.51 -23.12 -0.24
CA ARG A 226 -1.82 -23.18 -0.92
C ARG A 226 -1.69 -23.35 -2.43
N ALA A 227 -0.71 -22.67 -3.05
CA ALA A 227 -0.46 -22.77 -4.49
C ALA A 227 0.02 -24.17 -4.91
N LEU A 228 0.71 -24.90 -4.01
CA LEU A 228 1.19 -26.27 -4.21
C LEU A 228 0.14 -27.32 -3.85
N GLY A 229 -1.05 -26.95 -3.40
CA GLY A 229 -2.10 -27.87 -2.97
C GLY A 229 -1.81 -28.56 -1.63
N ALA A 230 -0.87 -28.06 -0.82
CA ALA A 230 -0.58 -28.56 0.51
C ALA A 230 -1.68 -28.10 1.50
N PRO A 231 -2.13 -28.96 2.44
CA PRO A 231 -3.07 -28.54 3.47
C PRO A 231 -2.43 -27.49 4.38
N LEU A 232 -3.17 -26.43 4.67
CA LEU A 232 -2.82 -25.47 5.72
C LEU A 232 -2.66 -26.21 7.05
N ARG A 233 -1.50 -26.16 7.67
CA ARG A 233 -1.22 -26.72 8.99
C ARG A 233 -1.56 -25.73 10.08
#